data_77b0a7469658f74ff57bc9f865efd459
#
_entry.id   77b0a7469658f74ff57bc9f865efd459
#
_cell.length_a   1.000
_cell.length_b   1.000
_cell.length_c   1.000
_cell.angle_alpha   90.00
_cell.angle_beta   90.00
_cell.angle_gamma   90.00
#
_symmetry.space_group_name_H-M   'P 1'
#
loop_
_entity.id
_entity.type
_entity.pdbx_description
1 polymer ?
#
loop_
_entity_poly.entity_id
_entity_poly.type
_entity_poly.pdbx_seq_one_letter_code
_entity_poly.pdbx_strand_id
1 'polypeptide(L)'
;MKRILLVIAIIVGLISCGNDKAQQAAHNHNHQHSESCTHDHDHDHNHDHDHDHDHDHNHDHATHDHDHSHSHDHNHDHNHDHAHSSQLTAHSHEGHDHDHSQQPTANSHSHDHGDDAITFPVDQQKKIDFEVVEVVTEPLYQVIRTSAQIVPSQEGEKILTATTSGIVTFENKDLVQGLDVKAGQILFSIDNDEMADGSLAVRRQEIEAEYEKAKTEYERKQALAEDKIISESELLDAKTEYLKAQKYYDNMLQNYPEGKTLHRASITGAISEILVPNNSYVEAGQAIMTLAQNDKLYLRADVQSKYYPVLKDIKTANVRTNDGIVYTINELGGRLLSYGKTTDINNPLIPVTFEVKNNGNLIPGSFVEIFITAESNKMGVMLPNSAIVEEMGIYCVFVQTCVDSFEKRIITKGVTDGSNTQILKGVKAGERVVSKGAVNVKLAQGSAALDPHAGHVH
;
A
#
# COMPACT_ATOMS: atom_id res chain seq x y z
N MET A 1 6.80 38.52 26.57
CA MET A 1 5.96 39.37 27.43
C MET A 1 4.54 39.37 26.89
N LYS A 2 3.60 39.24 27.76
CA LYS A 2 2.12 39.24 27.67
C LYS A 2 1.45 37.93 27.33
N ARG A 3 1.06 37.29 28.44
CA ARG A 3 0.01 36.26 28.60
C ARG A 3 -1.36 36.91 28.35
N ILE A 4 -2.25 36.20 27.68
CA ILE A 4 -3.70 36.42 27.82
C ILE A 4 -4.33 35.04 28.01
N LEU A 5 -4.81 34.86 29.27
CA LEU A 5 -5.78 33.87 29.68
C LEU A 5 -7.15 34.26 29.09
N LEU A 6 -7.92 33.31 28.61
CA LEU A 6 -9.38 33.45 28.52
C LEU A 6 -10.07 32.22 29.08
N VAL A 7 -11.01 32.54 29.94
CA VAL A 7 -11.73 31.74 30.90
C VAL A 7 -12.85 30.95 30.24
N ILE A 8 -12.99 29.70 30.66
CA ILE A 8 -14.08 28.75 30.38
C ILE A 8 -15.30 29.10 31.22
N ALA A 9 -16.46 29.24 30.60
CA ALA A 9 -17.75 29.26 31.30
C ALA A 9 -18.50 27.93 31.03
N ILE A 10 -18.64 27.16 32.09
CA ILE A 10 -19.49 25.96 32.20
C ILE A 10 -20.92 26.44 32.51
N ILE A 11 -21.89 26.03 31.70
CA ILE A 11 -23.30 26.10 32.07
C ILE A 11 -23.83 24.68 32.14
N VAL A 12 -24.08 24.25 33.35
CA VAL A 12 -24.87 23.08 33.74
C VAL A 12 -26.34 23.52 33.81
N GLY A 13 -27.20 22.84 33.08
CA GLY A 13 -28.66 22.98 33.15
C GLY A 13 -29.32 21.64 33.34
N LEU A 14 -29.62 21.30 34.57
CA LEU A 14 -30.57 20.26 34.99
C LEU A 14 -32.00 20.81 34.93
N ILE A 15 -32.96 20.01 34.51
CA ILE A 15 -34.41 19.97 34.87
C ILE A 15 -34.98 18.83 34.00
N SER A 16 -35.36 17.71 34.54
CA SER A 16 -36.49 17.25 35.40
C SER A 16 -37.66 16.68 34.60
N CYS A 17 -37.89 15.44 34.93
CA CYS A 17 -39.05 14.57 34.85
C CYS A 17 -40.37 15.09 34.23
N GLY A 18 -41.00 14.21 33.43
CA GLY A 18 -42.41 14.23 33.10
C GLY A 18 -42.85 12.89 32.57
N ASN A 19 -43.49 12.13 33.42
CA ASN A 19 -44.10 10.82 33.18
C ASN A 19 -45.53 11.06 32.66
N ASP A 20 -45.94 10.46 31.55
CA ASP A 20 -47.37 10.15 31.36
C ASP A 20 -47.56 8.93 30.43
N LYS A 21 -48.45 8.08 30.95
CA LYS A 21 -48.99 6.83 30.41
C LYS A 21 -50.14 7.07 29.45
N ALA A 22 -50.41 6.04 28.67
CA ALA A 22 -51.64 5.58 27.99
C ALA A 22 -51.64 5.88 26.48
N GLN A 23 -52.02 4.99 25.58
CA GLN A 23 -52.97 3.86 25.62
C GLN A 23 -52.79 3.00 24.37
N GLN A 24 -53.08 1.74 24.52
CA GLN A 24 -53.23 0.71 23.48
C GLN A 24 -54.30 1.02 22.43
N ALA A 25 -54.09 0.67 21.19
CA ALA A 25 -55.13 0.17 20.32
C ALA A 25 -54.54 -0.84 19.33
N ALA A 26 -54.88 -2.08 19.53
CA ALA A 26 -54.69 -3.20 18.63
C ALA A 26 -55.73 -3.12 17.49
N HIS A 27 -55.30 -3.31 16.26
CA HIS A 27 -56.17 -3.77 15.19
C HIS A 27 -55.52 -4.98 14.50
N ASN A 28 -56.15 -6.10 14.84
CA ASN A 28 -55.99 -7.42 14.26
C ASN A 28 -56.96 -7.47 13.03
N HIS A 29 -56.43 -7.73 11.83
CA HIS A 29 -57.25 -8.20 10.73
C HIS A 29 -56.58 -9.45 10.12
N ASN A 30 -57.21 -10.55 10.48
CA ASN A 30 -57.05 -11.86 9.92
C ASN A 30 -58.01 -11.97 8.72
N HIS A 31 -57.50 -12.27 7.54
CA HIS A 31 -58.30 -12.80 6.45
C HIS A 31 -57.55 -14.00 5.82
N GLN A 32 -58.06 -15.16 6.18
CA GLN A 32 -57.94 -16.40 5.40
C GLN A 32 -58.92 -16.30 4.23
N HIS A 33 -58.46 -16.57 3.02
CA HIS A 33 -59.25 -17.21 1.97
C HIS A 33 -58.39 -18.20 1.21
N SER A 34 -58.80 -19.44 1.31
CA SER A 34 -58.53 -20.58 0.46
C SER A 34 -59.26 -20.41 -0.88
N GLU A 35 -58.70 -20.96 -1.92
CA GLU A 35 -59.25 -21.81 -3.01
C GLU A 35 -58.57 -21.52 -4.34
N SER A 36 -57.77 -22.45 -4.74
CA SER A 36 -57.78 -23.35 -5.90
C SER A 36 -58.39 -22.80 -7.19
N CYS A 37 -57.58 -22.57 -8.22
CA CYS A 37 -57.92 -22.77 -9.62
C CYS A 37 -56.68 -23.15 -10.41
N THR A 38 -56.70 -24.35 -10.87
CA THR A 38 -55.86 -24.94 -11.91
C THR A 38 -56.21 -24.36 -13.26
N HIS A 39 -55.23 -23.92 -14.03
CA HIS A 39 -55.31 -23.84 -15.48
C HIS A 39 -53.99 -24.34 -16.08
N ASP A 40 -54.08 -25.52 -16.68
CA ASP A 40 -53.17 -26.07 -17.65
C ASP A 40 -53.24 -25.28 -18.95
N HIS A 41 -52.10 -24.84 -19.46
CA HIS A 41 -51.93 -24.57 -20.87
C HIS A 41 -50.58 -25.13 -21.31
N ASP A 42 -50.64 -26.30 -21.92
CA ASP A 42 -49.62 -26.85 -22.80
C ASP A 42 -49.48 -25.98 -24.04
N HIS A 43 -48.27 -25.52 -24.33
CA HIS A 43 -47.85 -25.16 -25.67
C HIS A 43 -46.46 -25.70 -25.93
N ASP A 44 -46.45 -26.88 -26.55
CA ASP A 44 -45.36 -27.45 -27.33
C ASP A 44 -45.06 -26.53 -28.51
N HIS A 45 -43.82 -26.01 -28.61
CA HIS A 45 -43.20 -25.60 -29.85
C HIS A 45 -41.80 -26.20 -29.95
N ASN A 46 -41.78 -27.29 -30.65
CA ASN A 46 -40.59 -27.94 -31.19
C ASN A 46 -40.14 -27.17 -32.42
N HIS A 47 -38.93 -26.63 -32.43
CA HIS A 47 -38.25 -26.18 -33.64
C HIS A 47 -36.84 -26.74 -33.63
N ASP A 48 -36.69 -27.87 -34.29
CA ASP A 48 -35.42 -28.42 -34.78
C ASP A 48 -34.94 -27.55 -35.93
N HIS A 49 -33.77 -27.01 -35.82
CA HIS A 49 -32.97 -26.52 -36.93
C HIS A 49 -31.58 -27.10 -36.85
N ASP A 50 -31.41 -28.21 -37.56
CA ASP A 50 -30.12 -28.76 -38.00
C ASP A 50 -29.53 -27.79 -39.03
N HIS A 51 -28.32 -27.31 -38.78
CA HIS A 51 -27.44 -26.78 -39.78
C HIS A 51 -26.06 -27.40 -39.63
N ASP A 52 -25.86 -28.48 -40.33
CA ASP A 52 -24.54 -29.04 -40.70
C ASP A 52 -23.83 -28.03 -41.62
N HIS A 53 -22.66 -27.57 -41.23
CA HIS A 53 -21.66 -27.01 -42.10
C HIS A 53 -20.31 -27.68 -41.83
N ASP A 54 -20.06 -28.74 -42.61
CA ASP A 54 -18.75 -29.28 -42.85
C ASP A 54 -17.90 -28.27 -43.59
N HIS A 55 -16.77 -27.87 -43.01
CA HIS A 55 -15.64 -27.31 -43.72
C HIS A 55 -14.38 -28.06 -43.37
N ASP A 56 -14.07 -29.07 -44.21
CA ASP A 56 -12.77 -29.66 -44.34
C ASP A 56 -11.76 -28.61 -44.84
N HIS A 57 -10.75 -28.32 -44.05
CA HIS A 57 -9.50 -27.77 -44.50
C HIS A 57 -8.33 -28.63 -43.99
N ASN A 58 -7.94 -29.51 -44.88
CA ASN A 58 -6.75 -30.32 -44.84
C ASN A 58 -5.54 -29.41 -45.10
N HIS A 59 -4.62 -29.27 -44.16
CA HIS A 59 -3.28 -28.78 -44.37
C HIS A 59 -2.28 -29.73 -43.73
N ASP A 60 -1.72 -30.59 -44.59
CA ASP A 60 -0.50 -31.31 -44.33
C ASP A 60 0.66 -30.33 -44.07
N HIS A 61 1.31 -30.43 -42.95
CA HIS A 61 2.68 -30.02 -42.74
C HIS A 61 3.50 -31.08 -42.06
N ALA A 62 4.53 -31.43 -42.76
CA ALA A 62 5.53 -32.44 -42.55
C ALA A 62 6.21 -32.36 -41.17
N THR A 63 6.39 -33.53 -40.62
CA THR A 63 7.30 -33.96 -39.58
C THR A 63 8.72 -33.48 -39.77
N HIS A 64 9.29 -32.86 -38.75
CA HIS A 64 10.74 -32.84 -38.53
C HIS A 64 10.99 -33.34 -37.11
N ASP A 65 11.34 -34.63 -37.06
CA ASP A 65 12.02 -35.26 -35.93
C ASP A 65 13.43 -34.72 -35.80
N HIS A 66 13.79 -34.17 -34.67
CA HIS A 66 15.17 -34.04 -34.22
C HIS A 66 15.29 -34.66 -32.83
N ASP A 67 15.61 -35.92 -32.85
CA ASP A 67 16.11 -36.73 -31.76
C ASP A 67 17.59 -36.36 -31.52
N HIS A 68 17.91 -35.81 -30.34
CA HIS A 68 19.27 -35.72 -29.85
C HIS A 68 19.31 -36.19 -28.40
N SER A 69 19.40 -37.50 -28.26
CA SER A 69 19.83 -38.15 -27.04
C SER A 69 21.38 -38.13 -26.98
N HIS A 70 21.94 -37.39 -26.02
CA HIS A 70 23.31 -37.57 -25.59
C HIS A 70 23.36 -38.00 -24.14
N SER A 71 23.46 -39.30 -23.93
CA SER A 71 23.90 -39.91 -22.71
C SER A 71 25.43 -39.91 -22.69
N HIS A 72 26.05 -39.28 -21.73
CA HIS A 72 27.46 -39.50 -21.37
C HIS A 72 27.56 -40.01 -19.96
N ASP A 73 27.59 -41.32 -19.85
CA ASP A 73 28.14 -42.02 -18.69
C ASP A 73 29.68 -41.88 -18.71
N HIS A 74 30.25 -41.27 -17.71
CA HIS A 74 31.65 -41.41 -17.37
C HIS A 74 31.79 -41.89 -15.91
N ASN A 75 31.88 -43.18 -15.81
CA ASN A 75 32.30 -43.91 -14.61
C ASN A 75 33.83 -43.92 -14.62
N HIS A 76 34.51 -43.28 -13.66
CA HIS A 76 35.91 -43.43 -13.39
C HIS A 76 36.10 -43.79 -11.90
N ASP A 77 36.15 -45.09 -11.68
CA ASP A 77 36.77 -45.73 -10.49
C ASP A 77 38.25 -45.53 -10.60
N HIS A 78 38.88 -44.84 -9.63
CA HIS A 78 40.30 -44.98 -9.32
C HIS A 78 40.47 -45.28 -7.84
N ASN A 79 40.62 -46.55 -7.61
CA ASN A 79 41.10 -47.14 -6.36
C ASN A 79 42.62 -47.09 -6.37
N HIS A 80 43.25 -46.40 -5.45
CA HIS A 80 44.69 -46.51 -5.15
C HIS A 80 44.88 -46.65 -3.65
N ASP A 81 44.97 -47.90 -3.23
CA ASP A 81 45.62 -48.34 -1.99
C ASP A 81 47.13 -48.06 -2.09
N HIS A 82 47.69 -47.29 -1.17
CA HIS A 82 49.08 -47.34 -0.80
C HIS A 82 49.24 -47.35 0.70
N ALA A 83 49.46 -48.54 1.22
CA ALA A 83 50.00 -48.78 2.52
C ALA A 83 51.55 -48.55 2.48
N HIS A 84 52.05 -47.67 3.34
CA HIS A 84 53.46 -47.73 3.77
C HIS A 84 53.55 -47.56 5.27
N SER A 85 54.02 -48.64 5.84
CA SER A 85 54.48 -48.80 7.25
C SER A 85 55.84 -48.26 7.45
N SER A 86 56.11 -47.95 8.74
CA SER A 86 57.44 -47.94 9.47
C SER A 86 58.28 -46.69 9.24
N GLN A 87 58.87 -46.08 10.22
CA GLN A 87 59.62 -46.59 11.42
C GLN A 87 59.91 -45.41 12.35
N LEU A 88 59.94 -45.74 13.65
CA LEU A 88 60.48 -44.96 14.76
C LEU A 88 62.01 -44.73 14.62
N THR A 89 62.43 -43.49 14.81
CA THR A 89 63.75 -43.24 15.35
C THR A 89 63.70 -42.05 16.31
N ALA A 90 64.01 -42.36 17.56
CA ALA A 90 64.27 -41.40 18.63
C ALA A 90 65.64 -40.80 18.47
N HIS A 91 65.77 -39.48 18.56
CA HIS A 91 67.02 -38.80 18.87
C HIS A 91 66.76 -37.85 20.03
N SER A 92 67.44 -38.23 21.16
CA SER A 92 67.69 -37.42 22.33
C SER A 92 68.83 -36.44 22.00
N HIS A 93 68.67 -35.16 22.30
CA HIS A 93 69.80 -34.25 22.54
C HIS A 93 69.54 -33.43 23.79
N GLU A 94 70.52 -33.53 24.65
CA GLU A 94 70.69 -32.88 25.93
C GLU A 94 70.94 -31.38 25.81
N GLY A 95 70.48 -30.69 26.78
CA GLY A 95 70.77 -29.49 27.50
C GLY A 95 71.77 -28.47 26.97
N HIS A 96 71.37 -27.24 26.97
CA HIS A 96 72.19 -26.08 27.31
C HIS A 96 71.38 -25.09 28.12
N ASP A 97 71.74 -24.95 29.41
CA ASP A 97 71.35 -23.85 30.28
C ASP A 97 71.95 -22.53 29.77
N HIS A 98 71.19 -21.51 29.62
CA HIS A 98 71.61 -20.12 29.71
C HIS A 98 70.62 -19.31 30.53
N ASP A 99 71.04 -19.05 31.77
CA ASP A 99 70.53 -18.07 32.68
C ASP A 99 70.76 -16.64 32.15
N HIS A 100 69.74 -15.84 31.97
CA HIS A 100 69.85 -14.39 32.04
C HIS A 100 68.52 -13.81 32.63
N SER A 101 68.67 -13.49 33.92
CA SER A 101 67.87 -12.56 34.65
C SER A 101 67.79 -11.18 33.95
N GLN A 102 66.59 -10.63 33.74
CA GLN A 102 66.17 -9.32 34.25
C GLN A 102 64.77 -8.91 33.69
N GLN A 103 63.89 -8.55 34.60
CA GLN A 103 62.63 -7.87 34.47
C GLN A 103 62.71 -6.53 33.70
N PRO A 104 61.60 -5.81 33.33
CA PRO A 104 60.22 -5.85 33.95
C PRO A 104 58.99 -5.74 33.07
N THR A 105 57.92 -6.24 33.61
CA THR A 105 56.56 -5.74 33.59
C THR A 105 55.97 -5.09 32.33
N ALA A 106 55.18 -5.84 31.61
CA ALA A 106 53.97 -5.33 30.98
C ALA A 106 52.88 -6.39 31.22
N ASN A 107 51.90 -6.03 32.01
CA ASN A 107 50.66 -6.79 32.26
C ASN A 107 49.88 -6.88 30.94
N SER A 108 50.18 -7.86 30.12
CA SER A 108 49.29 -8.29 29.06
C SER A 108 48.36 -9.35 29.63
N HIS A 109 47.16 -8.99 29.98
CA HIS A 109 46.12 -9.97 30.15
C HIS A 109 45.87 -10.63 28.79
N SER A 110 46.56 -11.73 28.53
CA SER A 110 46.20 -12.64 27.46
C SER A 110 44.91 -13.34 27.87
N HIS A 111 43.79 -12.79 27.42
CA HIS A 111 42.57 -13.56 27.36
C HIS A 111 42.80 -14.67 26.34
N ASP A 112 42.73 -15.89 26.77
CA ASP A 112 42.71 -17.09 25.94
C ASP A 112 41.46 -17.00 25.05
N HIS A 113 41.61 -16.37 23.88
CA HIS A 113 40.60 -16.31 22.85
C HIS A 113 40.70 -17.63 22.08
N GLY A 114 39.66 -18.51 22.20
CA GLY A 114 39.59 -19.72 21.40
C GLY A 114 39.83 -19.40 19.90
N ASP A 115 40.38 -20.36 19.18
CA ASP A 115 40.87 -20.26 17.78
C ASP A 115 39.87 -19.70 16.78
N ASP A 116 38.57 -19.47 17.16
CA ASP A 116 37.47 -18.96 16.33
C ASP A 116 37.10 -17.48 16.60
N ALA A 117 37.84 -16.75 17.44
CA ALA A 117 37.50 -15.37 17.79
C ALA A 117 37.87 -14.38 16.66
N ILE A 118 36.90 -13.61 16.22
CA ILE A 118 37.05 -12.57 15.19
C ILE A 118 37.36 -11.25 15.88
N THR A 119 38.52 -10.68 15.61
CA THR A 119 38.90 -9.37 16.11
C THR A 119 38.38 -8.28 15.19
N PHE A 120 37.57 -7.37 15.73
CA PHE A 120 37.08 -6.16 15.02
C PHE A 120 37.33 -4.94 15.91
N PRO A 121 38.45 -4.20 15.71
CA PRO A 121 38.89 -3.14 16.59
C PRO A 121 37.89 -2.00 16.77
N VAL A 122 37.83 -1.43 17.97
CA VAL A 122 36.92 -0.33 18.33
C VAL A 122 37.03 0.88 17.39
N ASP A 123 38.26 1.17 16.89
CA ASP A 123 38.46 2.26 15.94
C ASP A 123 37.86 2.00 14.56
N GLN A 124 37.67 0.74 14.17
CA GLN A 124 36.91 0.35 12.97
C GLN A 124 35.43 0.40 13.25
N GLN A 125 34.96 -0.05 14.42
CA GLN A 125 33.55 0.03 14.83
C GLN A 125 33.02 1.48 14.77
N LYS A 126 33.83 2.47 15.22
CA LYS A 126 33.47 3.89 15.22
C LYS A 126 33.36 4.52 13.83
N LYS A 127 33.90 3.89 12.78
CA LYS A 127 33.89 4.41 11.39
C LYS A 127 32.67 3.99 10.62
N ILE A 128 31.81 3.13 11.15
CA ILE A 128 30.62 2.57 10.51
C ILE A 128 29.43 2.70 11.46
N ASP A 129 28.22 2.48 10.95
CA ASP A 129 27.02 2.30 11.78
C ASP A 129 27.10 0.91 12.45
N PHE A 130 27.73 0.87 13.63
CA PHE A 130 27.98 -0.35 14.40
C PHE A 130 27.18 -0.33 15.69
N GLU A 131 26.37 -1.36 15.90
CA GLU A 131 25.53 -1.49 17.09
C GLU A 131 25.51 -2.92 17.58
N VAL A 132 25.57 -3.07 18.91
CA VAL A 132 25.42 -4.35 19.60
C VAL A 132 24.24 -4.27 20.54
N VAL A 133 23.34 -5.24 20.45
CA VAL A 133 22.13 -5.33 21.29
C VAL A 133 22.23 -6.53 22.22
N GLU A 134 21.69 -6.39 23.42
CA GLU A 134 21.48 -7.50 24.32
C GLU A 134 20.28 -8.33 23.86
N VAL A 135 20.45 -9.64 23.80
CA VAL A 135 19.40 -10.58 23.44
C VAL A 135 18.44 -10.72 24.61
N VAL A 136 17.22 -10.33 24.38
CA VAL A 136 16.14 -10.46 25.37
C VAL A 136 15.10 -11.48 24.90
N THR A 137 14.43 -12.11 25.87
CA THR A 137 13.26 -12.94 25.57
C THR A 137 12.02 -12.05 25.61
N GLU A 138 11.30 -11.98 24.52
CA GLU A 138 10.12 -11.15 24.36
C GLU A 138 8.91 -11.93 23.88
N PRO A 139 7.68 -11.39 24.03
CA PRO A 139 6.49 -12.00 23.46
C PRO A 139 6.61 -12.14 21.94
N LEU A 140 6.40 -13.36 21.46
CA LEU A 140 6.37 -13.63 20.03
C LEU A 140 4.99 -13.31 19.46
N TYR A 141 4.97 -12.93 18.19
CA TYR A 141 3.74 -12.80 17.42
C TYR A 141 3.54 -13.99 16.50
N GLN A 142 2.28 -14.35 16.27
CA GLN A 142 1.96 -15.20 15.13
C GLN A 142 1.98 -14.33 13.89
N VAL A 143 2.88 -14.62 12.96
CA VAL A 143 3.02 -13.85 11.73
C VAL A 143 2.33 -14.57 10.58
N ILE A 144 1.47 -13.85 9.86
CA ILE A 144 0.84 -14.29 8.62
C ILE A 144 1.49 -13.49 7.48
N ARG A 145 2.32 -14.16 6.70
CA ARG A 145 2.97 -13.58 5.53
C ARG A 145 2.11 -13.80 4.30
N THR A 146 1.78 -12.73 3.60
CA THR A 146 0.99 -12.75 2.37
C THR A 146 1.30 -11.53 1.51
N SER A 147 0.64 -11.40 0.35
CA SER A 147 0.67 -10.20 -0.47
C SER A 147 -0.55 -9.34 -0.17
N ALA A 148 -0.39 -8.03 -0.26
CA ALA A 148 -1.48 -7.07 -0.20
C ALA A 148 -1.52 -6.24 -1.48
N GLN A 149 -2.70 -6.08 -2.05
CA GLN A 149 -2.95 -5.14 -3.12
C GLN A 149 -3.14 -3.74 -2.53
N ILE A 150 -2.48 -2.76 -3.13
CA ILE A 150 -2.66 -1.35 -2.79
C ILE A 150 -3.84 -0.83 -3.61
N VAL A 151 -4.91 -0.41 -2.95
CA VAL A 151 -6.09 0.15 -3.62
C VAL A 151 -6.37 1.56 -3.10
N PRO A 152 -6.89 2.47 -3.94
CA PRO A 152 -7.33 3.79 -3.49
C PRO A 152 -8.42 3.66 -2.42
N SER A 153 -8.52 4.64 -1.53
CA SER A 153 -9.68 4.73 -0.64
C SER A 153 -10.93 5.06 -1.44
N GLN A 154 -12.10 4.55 -1.02
CA GLN A 154 -13.37 4.83 -1.73
C GLN A 154 -13.71 6.33 -1.79
N GLU A 155 -13.27 7.11 -0.81
CA GLU A 155 -13.43 8.56 -0.80
C GLU A 155 -12.48 9.26 -1.78
N GLY A 156 -11.34 8.66 -2.07
CA GLY A 156 -10.29 9.20 -2.93
C GLY A 156 -10.51 8.98 -4.42
N GLU A 157 -11.52 8.19 -4.83
CA GLU A 157 -11.82 7.95 -6.24
C GLU A 157 -13.08 8.70 -6.66
N LYS A 158 -13.01 9.44 -7.75
CA LYS A 158 -14.13 10.22 -8.31
C LYS A 158 -14.25 9.99 -9.80
N ILE A 159 -15.39 9.45 -10.19
CA ILE A 159 -15.75 9.30 -11.60
C ILE A 159 -16.40 10.59 -12.07
N LEU A 160 -15.83 11.19 -13.10
CA LEU A 160 -16.44 12.33 -13.79
C LEU A 160 -17.32 11.81 -14.93
N THR A 161 -18.58 12.16 -14.87
CA THR A 161 -19.59 11.77 -15.85
C THR A 161 -20.02 12.96 -16.68
N ALA A 162 -20.47 12.71 -17.91
CA ALA A 162 -21.11 13.71 -18.74
C ALA A 162 -22.42 14.18 -18.10
N THR A 163 -22.60 15.47 -17.91
CA THR A 163 -23.86 16.04 -17.41
C THR A 163 -24.89 16.26 -18.50
N THR A 164 -24.42 16.38 -19.75
CA THR A 164 -25.25 16.54 -20.96
C THR A 164 -24.69 15.63 -22.05
N SER A 165 -25.56 15.27 -23.02
CA SER A 165 -25.13 14.57 -24.23
C SER A 165 -24.43 15.57 -25.17
N GLY A 166 -23.43 15.14 -25.93
CA GLY A 166 -22.70 15.98 -26.88
C GLY A 166 -21.30 15.44 -27.18
N ILE A 167 -20.49 16.27 -27.82
CA ILE A 167 -19.10 15.94 -28.16
C ILE A 167 -18.19 16.40 -27.02
N VAL A 168 -17.43 15.45 -26.42
CA VAL A 168 -16.45 15.75 -25.40
C VAL A 168 -15.16 16.27 -26.02
N THR A 169 -14.65 17.38 -25.52
CA THR A 169 -13.36 17.94 -25.92
C THR A 169 -12.50 18.16 -24.68
N PHE A 170 -11.31 17.53 -24.68
CA PHE A 170 -10.36 17.71 -23.58
C PHE A 170 -9.67 19.07 -23.69
N GLU A 171 -9.63 19.81 -22.58
CA GLU A 171 -9.01 21.14 -22.51
C GLU A 171 -7.51 21.08 -22.76
N ASN A 172 -6.85 20.08 -22.19
CA ASN A 172 -5.42 19.85 -22.40
C ASN A 172 -5.24 18.70 -23.42
N LYS A 173 -4.51 18.97 -24.50
CA LYS A 173 -4.17 17.96 -25.52
C LYS A 173 -3.27 16.85 -24.98
N ASP A 174 -2.49 17.14 -23.92
CA ASP A 174 -1.59 16.20 -23.25
C ASP A 174 -2.26 15.54 -22.03
N LEU A 175 -3.59 15.49 -22.00
CA LEU A 175 -4.36 14.85 -20.94
C LEU A 175 -4.17 13.34 -21.06
N VAL A 176 -3.41 12.77 -20.11
CA VAL A 176 -3.05 11.34 -20.07
C VAL A 176 -3.24 10.77 -18.67
N GLN A 177 -3.35 9.47 -18.58
CA GLN A 177 -3.35 8.75 -17.31
C GLN A 177 -2.08 9.07 -16.51
N GLY A 178 -2.20 9.30 -15.20
CA GLY A 178 -1.11 9.68 -14.31
C GLY A 178 -0.85 11.19 -14.22
N LEU A 179 -1.52 12.04 -15.03
CA LEU A 179 -1.36 13.48 -14.96
C LEU A 179 -2.01 14.04 -13.68
N ASP A 180 -1.26 14.84 -12.94
CA ASP A 180 -1.76 15.54 -11.74
C ASP A 180 -2.75 16.64 -12.12
N VAL A 181 -3.84 16.73 -11.36
CA VAL A 181 -4.88 17.72 -11.51
C VAL A 181 -5.20 18.39 -10.17
N LYS A 182 -5.62 19.66 -10.23
CA LYS A 182 -6.04 20.41 -9.05
C LYS A 182 -7.56 20.55 -9.00
N ALA A 183 -8.13 20.51 -7.81
CA ALA A 183 -9.55 20.79 -7.63
C ALA A 183 -9.94 22.15 -8.27
N GLY A 184 -11.03 22.15 -9.06
CA GLY A 184 -11.47 23.31 -9.83
C GLY A 184 -10.83 23.47 -11.22
N GLN A 185 -9.78 22.73 -11.56
CA GLN A 185 -9.16 22.72 -12.89
C GLN A 185 -10.14 22.19 -13.93
N ILE A 186 -10.29 22.89 -15.06
CA ILE A 186 -11.10 22.43 -16.19
C ILE A 186 -10.37 21.24 -16.83
N LEU A 187 -11.07 20.15 -17.05
CA LEU A 187 -10.52 18.92 -17.65
C LEU A 187 -11.06 18.71 -19.07
N PHE A 188 -12.35 18.89 -19.23
CA PHE A 188 -13.00 18.77 -20.53
C PHE A 188 -14.25 19.63 -20.61
N SER A 189 -14.70 19.86 -21.82
CA SER A 189 -15.99 20.50 -22.14
C SER A 189 -16.84 19.56 -22.98
N ILE A 190 -18.16 19.70 -22.88
CA ILE A 190 -19.12 18.98 -23.73
C ILE A 190 -19.85 20.02 -24.56
N ASP A 191 -19.73 19.88 -25.89
CA ASP A 191 -20.42 20.67 -26.88
C ASP A 191 -21.70 19.94 -27.32
N ASN A 192 -22.86 20.59 -27.16
CA ASN A 192 -24.15 20.06 -27.54
C ASN A 192 -24.89 20.91 -28.58
N ASP A 193 -24.18 21.79 -29.29
CA ASP A 193 -24.76 22.76 -30.22
C ASP A 193 -25.46 22.10 -31.43
N GLU A 194 -25.16 20.84 -31.75
CA GLU A 194 -25.77 20.13 -32.87
C GLU A 194 -27.17 19.53 -32.54
N MET A 195 -27.65 19.61 -31.30
CA MET A 195 -28.95 19.08 -30.92
C MET A 195 -30.02 20.17 -30.97
N ALA A 196 -30.94 20.05 -31.93
CA ALA A 196 -31.98 21.04 -32.28
C ALA A 196 -33.01 21.36 -31.15
N ASP A 197 -33.11 20.51 -30.12
CA ASP A 197 -34.05 20.72 -29.01
C ASP A 197 -33.28 20.92 -27.70
N GLY A 198 -33.10 22.17 -27.29
CA GLY A 198 -32.53 22.56 -25.99
C GLY A 198 -31.07 23.03 -26.01
N SER A 199 -30.62 23.55 -27.14
CA SER A 199 -29.29 24.11 -27.31
C SER A 199 -28.97 25.11 -26.20
N LEU A 200 -27.86 24.93 -25.51
CA LEU A 200 -27.36 25.87 -24.48
C LEU A 200 -27.15 27.27 -25.06
N ALA A 201 -26.89 27.39 -26.37
CA ALA A 201 -26.78 28.63 -27.09
C ALA A 201 -28.10 29.42 -27.08
N VAL A 202 -29.22 28.77 -27.33
CA VAL A 202 -30.56 29.40 -27.25
C VAL A 202 -30.87 29.86 -25.83
N ARG A 203 -30.61 29.00 -24.86
CA ARG A 203 -30.85 29.33 -23.45
C ARG A 203 -29.95 30.47 -22.96
N ARG A 204 -28.73 30.57 -23.46
CA ARG A 204 -27.84 31.68 -23.20
C ARG A 204 -28.42 33.01 -23.73
N GLN A 205 -28.92 33.01 -24.98
CA GLN A 205 -29.53 34.18 -25.56
C GLN A 205 -30.78 34.64 -24.77
N GLU A 206 -31.58 33.70 -24.28
CA GLU A 206 -32.73 34.00 -23.42
C GLU A 206 -32.30 34.66 -22.11
N ILE A 207 -31.32 34.11 -21.42
CA ILE A 207 -30.80 34.65 -20.15
C ILE A 207 -30.15 36.03 -20.37
N GLU A 208 -29.43 36.22 -21.46
CA GLU A 208 -28.82 37.49 -21.84
C GLU A 208 -29.87 38.55 -22.10
N ALA A 209 -30.93 38.20 -22.86
CA ALA A 209 -32.06 39.10 -23.14
C ALA A 209 -32.82 39.47 -21.86
N GLU A 210 -33.01 38.53 -20.93
CA GLU A 210 -33.67 38.79 -19.64
C GLU A 210 -32.80 39.70 -18.75
N TYR A 211 -31.47 39.49 -18.72
CA TYR A 211 -30.53 40.37 -18.01
C TYR A 211 -30.54 41.79 -18.56
N GLU A 212 -30.43 41.98 -19.88
CA GLU A 212 -30.46 43.31 -20.52
C GLU A 212 -31.80 44.02 -20.30
N LYS A 213 -32.91 43.29 -20.34
CA LYS A 213 -34.24 43.81 -20.01
C LYS A 213 -34.33 44.30 -18.57
N ALA A 214 -33.90 43.46 -17.60
CA ALA A 214 -33.93 43.80 -16.18
C ALA A 214 -33.00 44.98 -15.85
N LYS A 215 -31.85 45.05 -16.50
CA LYS A 215 -30.87 46.14 -16.37
C LYS A 215 -31.47 47.46 -16.85
N THR A 216 -32.03 47.47 -18.06
CA THR A 216 -32.65 48.67 -18.66
C THR A 216 -33.82 49.15 -17.81
N GLU A 217 -34.64 48.27 -17.28
CA GLU A 217 -35.78 48.65 -16.41
C GLU A 217 -35.32 49.21 -15.07
N TYR A 218 -34.25 48.62 -14.46
CA TYR A 218 -33.65 49.17 -13.24
C TYR A 218 -33.05 50.55 -13.47
N GLU A 219 -32.26 50.79 -14.55
CA GLU A 219 -31.66 52.06 -14.89
C GLU A 219 -32.74 53.15 -15.16
N ARG A 220 -33.80 52.75 -15.86
CA ARG A 220 -34.94 53.68 -16.09
C ARG A 220 -35.63 54.08 -14.79
N LYS A 221 -35.91 53.12 -13.90
CA LYS A 221 -36.54 53.36 -12.61
C LYS A 221 -35.61 54.16 -11.67
N GLN A 222 -34.32 53.92 -11.74
CA GLN A 222 -33.34 54.70 -10.97
C GLN A 222 -33.39 56.17 -11.35
N ALA A 223 -33.43 56.50 -12.62
CA ALA A 223 -33.56 57.90 -13.09
C ALA A 223 -34.90 58.52 -12.64
N LEU A 224 -36.03 57.80 -12.73
CA LEU A 224 -37.30 58.28 -12.25
C LEU A 224 -37.39 58.44 -10.73
N ALA A 225 -36.62 57.69 -9.96
CA ALA A 225 -36.55 57.80 -8.51
C ALA A 225 -35.74 59.05 -8.07
N GLU A 226 -34.71 59.45 -8.82
CA GLU A 226 -33.98 60.71 -8.62
C GLU A 226 -34.93 61.92 -8.77
N ASP A 227 -35.89 61.87 -9.72
CA ASP A 227 -36.90 62.88 -9.92
C ASP A 227 -38.12 62.70 -8.97
N LYS A 228 -38.08 61.74 -8.02
CA LYS A 228 -39.17 61.39 -7.07
C LYS A 228 -40.51 61.01 -7.75
N ILE A 229 -40.48 60.44 -8.94
CA ILE A 229 -41.66 60.08 -9.71
C ILE A 229 -42.17 58.71 -9.31
N ILE A 230 -41.29 57.82 -8.79
CA ILE A 230 -41.67 56.48 -8.35
C ILE A 230 -41.33 56.29 -6.86
N SER A 231 -41.93 55.24 -6.25
CA SER A 231 -41.70 54.89 -4.86
C SER A 231 -40.36 54.16 -4.68
N GLU A 232 -39.80 54.23 -3.45
CA GLU A 232 -38.60 53.44 -3.08
C GLU A 232 -38.83 51.94 -3.22
N SER A 233 -40.06 51.46 -3.00
CA SER A 233 -40.43 50.06 -3.16
C SER A 233 -40.31 49.62 -4.61
N GLU A 234 -40.80 50.42 -5.55
CA GLU A 234 -40.75 50.11 -7.00
C GLU A 234 -39.29 50.10 -7.53
N LEU A 235 -38.41 50.97 -6.96
CA LEU A 235 -37.00 50.91 -7.28
C LEU A 235 -36.34 49.67 -6.70
N LEU A 236 -36.66 49.27 -5.45
CA LEU A 236 -36.11 48.09 -4.79
C LEU A 236 -36.51 46.82 -5.52
N ASP A 237 -37.74 46.70 -5.97
CA ASP A 237 -38.23 45.60 -6.76
C ASP A 237 -37.47 45.43 -8.08
N ALA A 238 -37.27 46.52 -8.82
CA ALA A 238 -36.50 46.49 -10.06
C ALA A 238 -35.00 46.15 -9.81
N LYS A 239 -34.44 46.66 -8.72
CA LYS A 239 -33.07 46.31 -8.32
C LYS A 239 -32.94 44.82 -7.99
N THR A 240 -33.93 44.28 -7.32
CA THR A 240 -33.94 42.84 -6.95
C THR A 240 -34.02 41.96 -8.18
N GLU A 241 -34.86 42.29 -9.14
CA GLU A 241 -34.96 41.54 -10.41
C GLU A 241 -33.69 41.69 -11.25
N TYR A 242 -33.08 42.85 -11.31
CA TYR A 242 -31.78 43.08 -11.96
C TYR A 242 -30.69 42.19 -11.34
N LEU A 243 -30.52 42.21 -10.00
CA LEU A 243 -29.54 41.43 -9.31
C LEU A 243 -29.72 39.92 -9.47
N LYS A 244 -30.98 39.49 -9.56
CA LYS A 244 -31.34 38.11 -9.82
C LYS A 244 -30.95 37.69 -11.26
N ALA A 245 -31.32 38.48 -12.24
CA ALA A 245 -31.00 38.23 -13.65
C ALA A 245 -29.46 38.27 -13.86
N GLN A 246 -28.77 39.22 -13.21
CA GLN A 246 -27.30 39.31 -13.24
C GLN A 246 -26.63 38.04 -12.73
N LYS A 247 -27.08 37.50 -11.59
CA LYS A 247 -26.52 36.24 -11.05
C LYS A 247 -26.74 35.06 -12.00
N TYR A 248 -27.89 34.99 -12.67
CA TYR A 248 -28.15 33.92 -13.66
C TYR A 248 -27.22 34.08 -14.88
N TYR A 249 -27.03 35.30 -15.36
CA TYR A 249 -26.14 35.60 -16.48
C TYR A 249 -24.66 35.30 -16.14
N ASP A 250 -24.19 35.78 -14.99
CA ASP A 250 -22.83 35.50 -14.53
C ASP A 250 -22.55 34.00 -14.35
N ASN A 251 -23.54 33.27 -13.81
CA ASN A 251 -23.45 31.82 -13.67
C ASN A 251 -23.37 31.12 -15.03
N MET A 252 -24.17 31.58 -15.99
CA MET A 252 -24.17 31.08 -17.35
C MET A 252 -22.85 31.28 -18.03
N LEU A 253 -22.21 32.47 -17.90
CA LEU A 253 -20.91 32.76 -18.46
C LEU A 253 -19.80 31.92 -17.85
N GLN A 254 -19.88 31.66 -16.54
CA GLN A 254 -18.85 30.91 -15.83
C GLN A 254 -18.88 29.40 -16.14
N ASN A 255 -20.06 28.83 -16.24
CA ASN A 255 -20.24 27.38 -16.36
C ASN A 255 -20.49 26.90 -17.81
N TYR A 256 -20.93 27.80 -18.70
CA TYR A 256 -21.29 27.47 -20.08
C TYR A 256 -20.71 28.50 -21.07
N PRO A 257 -19.37 28.71 -21.07
CA PRO A 257 -18.75 29.62 -22.05
C PRO A 257 -18.98 29.06 -23.46
N GLU A 258 -19.38 29.91 -24.38
CA GLU A 258 -19.60 29.56 -25.79
C GLU A 258 -20.63 28.40 -26.03
N GLY A 259 -21.57 28.18 -25.11
CA GLY A 259 -22.55 27.10 -25.24
C GLY A 259 -22.05 25.72 -24.80
N LYS A 260 -20.82 25.61 -24.28
CA LYS A 260 -20.20 24.38 -23.83
C LYS A 260 -20.37 24.17 -22.34
N THR A 261 -20.62 22.94 -21.91
CA THR A 261 -20.64 22.58 -20.50
C THR A 261 -19.22 22.25 -20.03
N LEU A 262 -18.69 23.04 -19.08
CA LEU A 262 -17.35 22.82 -18.53
C LEU A 262 -17.38 21.82 -17.38
N HIS A 263 -16.51 20.83 -17.45
CA HIS A 263 -16.29 19.85 -16.39
C HIS A 263 -14.96 20.07 -15.70
N ARG A 264 -15.02 20.23 -14.38
CA ARG A 264 -13.85 20.54 -13.54
C ARG A 264 -13.53 19.36 -12.64
N ALA A 265 -12.24 19.23 -12.31
CA ALA A 265 -11.79 18.29 -11.28
C ALA A 265 -12.48 18.61 -9.95
N SER A 266 -13.15 17.63 -9.38
CA SER A 266 -13.83 17.74 -8.07
C SER A 266 -12.86 17.59 -6.91
N ILE A 267 -11.69 16.98 -7.13
CA ILE A 267 -10.63 16.72 -6.15
C ILE A 267 -9.27 17.07 -6.74
N THR A 268 -8.30 17.35 -5.88
CA THR A 268 -6.88 17.37 -6.23
C THR A 268 -6.34 15.94 -6.20
N GLY A 269 -5.66 15.50 -7.23
CA GLY A 269 -5.14 14.13 -7.36
C GLY A 269 -4.57 13.90 -8.74
N ALA A 270 -4.64 12.68 -9.24
CA ALA A 270 -4.19 12.33 -10.59
C ALA A 270 -5.33 11.68 -11.40
N ILE A 271 -5.23 11.73 -12.72
CA ILE A 271 -6.12 11.00 -13.62
C ILE A 271 -5.77 9.51 -13.50
N SER A 272 -6.70 8.71 -12.96
CA SER A 272 -6.54 7.27 -12.84
C SER A 272 -6.83 6.55 -14.15
N GLU A 273 -7.86 6.99 -14.88
CA GLU A 273 -8.27 6.37 -16.14
C GLU A 273 -9.02 7.37 -17.02
N ILE A 274 -8.87 7.24 -18.33
CA ILE A 274 -9.65 7.97 -19.34
C ILE A 274 -10.48 6.93 -20.08
N LEU A 275 -11.82 7.04 -19.96
CA LEU A 275 -12.76 6.04 -20.42
C LEU A 275 -13.30 6.29 -21.84
N VAL A 276 -13.11 7.51 -22.36
CA VAL A 276 -13.61 7.91 -23.69
C VAL A 276 -12.50 8.63 -24.46
N PRO A 277 -12.46 8.47 -25.79
CA PRO A 277 -11.54 9.24 -26.64
C PRO A 277 -11.91 10.72 -26.69
N ASN A 278 -10.91 11.59 -26.92
CA ASN A 278 -11.15 12.99 -27.19
C ASN A 278 -11.95 13.15 -28.50
N ASN A 279 -12.85 14.12 -28.57
CA ASN A 279 -13.76 14.40 -29.69
C ASN A 279 -14.77 13.26 -29.99
N SER A 280 -15.09 12.42 -29.00
CA SER A 280 -16.14 11.41 -29.14
C SER A 280 -17.48 11.95 -28.66
N TYR A 281 -18.57 11.41 -29.22
CA TYR A 281 -19.91 11.65 -28.71
C TYR A 281 -20.15 10.86 -27.43
N VAL A 282 -20.78 11.49 -26.44
CA VAL A 282 -21.10 10.91 -25.15
C VAL A 282 -22.54 11.19 -24.77
N GLU A 283 -23.15 10.30 -24.00
CA GLU A 283 -24.50 10.46 -23.49
C GLU A 283 -24.48 11.03 -22.06
N ALA A 284 -25.55 11.73 -21.67
CA ALA A 284 -25.70 12.20 -20.30
C ALA A 284 -25.65 11.02 -19.31
N GLY A 285 -24.81 11.13 -18.27
CA GLY A 285 -24.53 10.06 -17.30
C GLY A 285 -23.39 9.13 -17.68
N GLN A 286 -22.86 9.19 -18.89
CA GLN A 286 -21.70 8.37 -19.30
C GLN A 286 -20.44 8.79 -18.55
N ALA A 287 -19.69 7.80 -18.05
CA ALA A 287 -18.40 8.02 -17.41
C ALA A 287 -17.34 8.44 -18.44
N ILE A 288 -16.62 9.51 -18.16
CA ILE A 288 -15.62 10.10 -19.05
C ILE A 288 -14.20 9.80 -18.57
N MET A 289 -13.95 10.03 -17.30
CA MET A 289 -12.65 9.75 -16.67
C MET A 289 -12.79 9.55 -15.17
N THR A 290 -11.80 8.91 -14.59
CA THR A 290 -11.68 8.69 -13.15
C THR A 290 -10.50 9.48 -12.60
N LEU A 291 -10.73 10.22 -11.51
CA LEU A 291 -9.69 10.89 -10.72
C LEU A 291 -9.43 10.09 -9.46
N ALA A 292 -8.16 9.97 -9.07
CA ALA A 292 -7.75 9.33 -7.84
C ALA A 292 -6.94 10.29 -6.97
N GLN A 293 -7.33 10.40 -5.70
CA GLN A 293 -6.54 11.04 -4.66
C GLN A 293 -5.81 9.95 -3.90
N ASN A 294 -4.47 9.98 -3.96
CA ASN A 294 -3.63 8.91 -3.44
C ASN A 294 -3.12 9.17 -2.01
N ASP A 295 -3.71 10.11 -1.27
CA ASP A 295 -3.29 10.44 0.10
C ASP A 295 -3.58 9.34 1.11
N LYS A 296 -4.72 8.66 0.93
CA LYS A 296 -5.15 7.53 1.74
C LYS A 296 -5.33 6.30 0.85
N LEU A 297 -4.72 5.22 1.26
CA LEU A 297 -4.76 3.96 0.54
C LEU A 297 -5.23 2.83 1.45
N TYR A 298 -5.76 1.79 0.84
CA TYR A 298 -6.06 0.54 1.50
C TYR A 298 -5.08 -0.54 1.04
N LEU A 299 -4.53 -1.26 2.01
CA LEU A 299 -3.77 -2.48 1.78
C LEU A 299 -4.71 -3.65 1.99
N ARG A 300 -5.18 -4.26 0.91
CA ARG A 300 -6.05 -5.42 0.93
C ARG A 300 -5.22 -6.68 0.82
N ALA A 301 -5.05 -7.38 1.94
CA ALA A 301 -4.33 -8.63 2.03
C ALA A 301 -5.30 -9.81 1.98
N ASP A 302 -5.01 -10.80 1.16
CA ASP A 302 -5.80 -12.03 1.06
C ASP A 302 -5.15 -13.13 1.91
N VAL A 303 -5.85 -13.56 2.97
CA VAL A 303 -5.35 -14.49 3.98
C VAL A 303 -6.04 -15.83 3.88
N GLN A 304 -5.28 -16.91 3.99
CA GLN A 304 -5.84 -18.28 3.96
C GLN A 304 -6.79 -18.52 5.14
N SER A 305 -7.89 -19.23 4.90
CA SER A 305 -8.95 -19.48 5.88
C SER A 305 -8.47 -20.18 7.16
N LYS A 306 -7.37 -20.94 7.11
CA LYS A 306 -6.76 -21.57 8.29
C LYS A 306 -6.35 -20.58 9.38
N TYR A 307 -6.11 -19.31 9.02
CA TYR A 307 -5.74 -18.25 9.96
C TYR A 307 -6.93 -17.50 10.56
N TYR A 308 -8.17 -17.83 10.15
CA TYR A 308 -9.37 -17.16 10.65
C TYR A 308 -9.45 -17.04 12.17
N PRO A 309 -9.12 -18.10 12.96
CA PRO A 309 -9.21 -18.01 14.42
C PRO A 309 -8.31 -16.95 15.06
N VAL A 310 -7.23 -16.57 14.40
CA VAL A 310 -6.25 -15.57 14.91
C VAL A 310 -6.46 -14.16 14.36
N LEU A 311 -7.35 -13.97 13.37
CA LEU A 311 -7.59 -12.65 12.78
C LEU A 311 -8.19 -11.64 13.78
N LYS A 312 -8.91 -12.11 14.80
CA LYS A 312 -9.45 -11.28 15.87
C LYS A 312 -8.35 -10.70 16.78
N ASP A 313 -7.18 -11.34 16.82
CA ASP A 313 -6.06 -11.00 17.69
C ASP A 313 -4.96 -10.21 16.93
N ILE A 314 -5.27 -9.73 15.71
CA ILE A 314 -4.36 -8.88 14.93
C ILE A 314 -4.04 -7.60 15.69
N LYS A 315 -2.75 -7.30 15.87
CA LYS A 315 -2.26 -6.06 16.49
C LYS A 315 -1.84 -5.02 15.47
N THR A 316 -1.03 -5.43 14.52
CA THR A 316 -0.49 -4.56 13.48
C THR A 316 -0.03 -5.40 12.28
N ALA A 317 0.59 -4.75 11.31
CA ALA A 317 1.31 -5.44 10.25
C ALA A 317 2.55 -4.62 9.85
N ASN A 318 3.52 -5.29 9.25
CA ASN A 318 4.65 -4.68 8.58
C ASN A 318 4.48 -4.87 7.07
N VAL A 319 4.87 -3.87 6.31
CA VAL A 319 4.75 -3.84 4.85
C VAL A 319 6.13 -3.66 4.25
N ARG A 320 6.55 -4.59 3.39
CA ARG A 320 7.76 -4.45 2.61
C ARG A 320 7.41 -3.91 1.24
N THR A 321 7.90 -2.72 0.95
CA THR A 321 7.75 -2.05 -0.35
C THR A 321 8.70 -2.64 -1.39
N ASN A 322 8.50 -2.31 -2.67
CA ASN A 322 9.27 -2.89 -3.77
C ASN A 322 10.76 -2.48 -3.75
N ASP A 323 11.09 -1.39 -3.07
CA ASP A 323 12.47 -0.94 -2.79
C ASP A 323 13.15 -1.72 -1.64
N GLY A 324 12.43 -2.68 -1.03
CA GLY A 324 12.92 -3.53 0.06
C GLY A 324 12.81 -2.91 1.45
N ILE A 325 12.32 -1.67 1.57
CA ILE A 325 12.12 -1.01 2.86
C ILE A 325 10.89 -1.60 3.55
N VAL A 326 11.00 -1.82 4.85
CA VAL A 326 9.90 -2.32 5.69
C VAL A 326 9.37 -1.18 6.55
N TYR A 327 8.08 -0.92 6.42
CA TYR A 327 7.33 0.04 7.24
C TYR A 327 6.34 -0.70 8.13
N THR A 328 6.18 -0.27 9.35
CA THR A 328 5.03 -0.69 10.18
C THR A 328 3.78 0.07 9.72
N ILE A 329 2.61 -0.53 9.87
CA ILE A 329 1.33 0.16 9.60
C ILE A 329 1.23 1.47 10.40
N ASN A 330 1.76 1.49 11.63
CA ASN A 330 1.75 2.69 12.47
C ASN A 330 2.65 3.81 11.92
N GLU A 331 3.85 3.50 11.38
CA GLU A 331 4.71 4.49 10.71
C GLU A 331 4.05 5.08 9.47
N LEU A 332 3.23 4.30 8.77
CA LEU A 332 2.39 4.78 7.68
C LEU A 332 1.13 5.52 8.17
N GLY A 333 1.02 5.81 9.49
CA GLY A 333 -0.14 6.46 10.08
C GLY A 333 -1.44 5.68 9.85
N GLY A 334 -1.31 4.36 9.71
CA GLY A 334 -2.39 3.46 9.36
C GLY A 334 -2.95 2.69 10.54
N ARG A 335 -3.96 1.87 10.24
CA ARG A 335 -4.65 1.00 11.19
C ARG A 335 -5.32 -0.16 10.49
N LEU A 336 -5.61 -1.22 11.23
CA LEU A 336 -6.52 -2.27 10.77
C LEU A 336 -7.93 -1.67 10.60
N LEU A 337 -8.48 -1.77 9.40
CA LEU A 337 -9.83 -1.30 9.11
C LEU A 337 -10.85 -2.43 9.30
N SER A 338 -10.59 -3.59 8.70
CA SER A 338 -11.49 -4.74 8.79
C SER A 338 -10.81 -6.05 8.41
N TYR A 339 -11.42 -7.16 8.80
CA TYR A 339 -11.16 -8.47 8.22
C TYR A 339 -12.49 -9.15 7.87
N GLY A 340 -12.48 -9.90 6.76
CA GLY A 340 -13.66 -10.60 6.23
C GLY A 340 -14.17 -11.66 7.21
N LYS A 341 -15.49 -11.77 7.31
CA LYS A 341 -16.17 -12.80 8.10
C LYS A 341 -16.77 -13.91 7.22
N THR A 342 -16.72 -13.70 5.92
CA THR A 342 -17.21 -14.62 4.89
C THR A 342 -16.18 -14.72 3.78
N THR A 343 -16.16 -15.84 3.08
CA THR A 343 -15.36 -16.05 1.87
C THR A 343 -16.31 -16.27 0.69
N ASP A 344 -15.86 -15.93 -0.50
CA ASP A 344 -16.55 -16.25 -1.74
C ASP A 344 -16.18 -17.67 -2.20
N ILE A 345 -17.11 -18.36 -2.90
CA ILE A 345 -16.86 -19.67 -3.47
C ILE A 345 -15.71 -19.63 -4.50
N ASN A 346 -15.61 -18.52 -5.25
CA ASN A 346 -14.57 -18.32 -6.24
C ASN A 346 -13.25 -17.81 -5.64
N ASN A 347 -13.28 -17.25 -4.41
CA ASN A 347 -12.10 -16.80 -3.69
C ASN A 347 -12.19 -17.21 -2.22
N PRO A 348 -11.63 -18.37 -1.83
CA PRO A 348 -11.68 -18.88 -0.47
C PRO A 348 -10.77 -18.14 0.52
N LEU A 349 -10.13 -17.05 0.09
CA LEU A 349 -9.27 -16.23 0.93
C LEU A 349 -10.08 -15.19 1.70
N ILE A 350 -9.59 -14.84 2.89
CA ILE A 350 -10.23 -13.88 3.76
C ILE A 350 -9.54 -12.54 3.55
N PRO A 351 -10.24 -11.50 3.08
CA PRO A 351 -9.66 -10.18 2.94
C PRO A 351 -9.42 -9.54 4.31
N VAL A 352 -8.20 -9.07 4.53
CA VAL A 352 -7.81 -8.22 5.67
C VAL A 352 -7.39 -6.88 5.12
N THR A 353 -8.04 -5.81 5.56
CA THR A 353 -7.83 -4.48 5.01
C THR A 353 -7.25 -3.55 6.06
N PHE A 354 -6.13 -2.92 5.73
CA PHE A 354 -5.51 -1.85 6.50
C PHE A 354 -5.68 -0.53 5.76
N GLU A 355 -5.99 0.53 6.48
CA GLU A 355 -5.92 1.90 5.99
C GLU A 355 -4.53 2.45 6.28
N VAL A 356 -3.91 3.13 5.31
CA VAL A 356 -2.60 3.76 5.46
C VAL A 356 -2.59 5.12 4.78
N LYS A 357 -1.69 6.01 5.23
CA LYS A 357 -1.38 7.23 4.50
C LYS A 357 -0.28 6.94 3.49
N ASN A 358 -0.41 7.50 2.31
CA ASN A 358 0.62 7.37 1.29
C ASN A 358 1.77 8.36 1.58
N ASN A 359 2.96 7.84 1.75
CA ASN A 359 4.19 8.61 1.90
C ASN A 359 4.92 8.85 0.55
N GLY A 360 4.27 8.52 -0.57
CA GLY A 360 4.84 8.61 -1.92
C GLY A 360 5.46 7.31 -2.44
N ASN A 361 5.66 6.30 -1.58
CA ASN A 361 6.29 5.02 -1.96
C ASN A 361 5.26 3.91 -2.27
N LEU A 362 3.98 4.16 -2.01
CA LEU A 362 2.90 3.22 -2.25
C LEU A 362 2.17 3.58 -3.54
N ILE A 363 2.26 2.71 -4.55
CA ILE A 363 1.66 2.93 -5.87
C ILE A 363 0.34 2.17 -5.93
N PRO A 364 -0.82 2.85 -6.09
CA PRO A 364 -2.11 2.19 -6.25
C PRO A 364 -2.11 1.20 -7.42
N GLY A 365 -2.78 0.07 -7.25
CA GLY A 365 -2.81 -1.03 -8.22
C GLY A 365 -1.66 -2.02 -8.08
N SER A 366 -0.56 -1.66 -7.42
CA SER A 366 0.57 -2.56 -7.20
C SER A 366 0.35 -3.50 -6.00
N PHE A 367 1.26 -4.46 -5.85
CA PHE A 367 1.28 -5.39 -4.72
C PHE A 367 2.51 -5.16 -3.85
N VAL A 368 2.34 -5.35 -2.56
CA VAL A 368 3.41 -5.33 -1.55
C VAL A 368 3.36 -6.59 -0.71
N GLU A 369 4.48 -6.96 -0.14
CA GLU A 369 4.53 -8.04 0.84
C GLU A 369 4.09 -7.51 2.20
N ILE A 370 3.18 -8.23 2.88
CA ILE A 370 2.67 -7.84 4.19
C ILE A 370 2.84 -8.97 5.20
N PHE A 371 3.29 -8.60 6.39
CA PHE A 371 3.49 -9.47 7.55
C PHE A 371 2.50 -9.07 8.64
N ILE A 372 1.34 -9.71 8.66
CA ILE A 372 0.28 -9.45 9.63
C ILE A 372 0.66 -10.12 10.94
N THR A 373 0.73 -9.36 12.03
CA THR A 373 1.11 -9.85 13.36
C THR A 373 -0.09 -9.93 14.28
N ALA A 374 -0.32 -11.10 14.83
CA ALA A 374 -1.35 -11.38 15.82
C ALA A 374 -0.72 -11.78 17.16
N GLU A 375 -1.39 -11.51 18.27
CA GLU A 375 -0.91 -11.89 19.59
C GLU A 375 -0.66 -13.40 19.71
N SER A 376 0.41 -13.76 20.40
CA SER A 376 0.75 -15.13 20.74
C SER A 376 1.19 -15.19 22.22
N ASN A 377 0.82 -16.27 22.91
CA ASN A 377 1.23 -16.51 24.30
C ASN A 377 2.64 -17.15 24.39
N LYS A 378 3.42 -17.12 23.33
CA LYS A 378 4.76 -17.68 23.28
C LYS A 378 5.81 -16.61 23.54
N MET A 379 6.85 -16.97 24.25
CA MET A 379 8.04 -16.13 24.44
C MET A 379 9.18 -16.69 23.60
N GLY A 380 10.07 -15.81 23.14
CA GLY A 380 11.23 -16.23 22.35
C GLY A 380 12.19 -15.08 22.10
N VAL A 381 13.25 -15.38 21.37
CA VAL A 381 14.28 -14.42 20.98
C VAL A 381 13.96 -13.90 19.59
N MET A 382 13.94 -12.58 19.43
CA MET A 382 13.86 -11.90 18.14
C MET A 382 15.15 -11.09 17.93
N LEU A 383 15.68 -11.11 16.72
CA LEU A 383 16.81 -10.27 16.31
C LEU A 383 16.44 -9.50 15.04
N PRO A 384 16.93 -8.27 14.89
CA PRO A 384 16.76 -7.52 13.65
C PRO A 384 17.41 -8.27 12.48
N ASN A 385 16.82 -8.21 11.31
CA ASN A 385 17.32 -8.89 10.12
C ASN A 385 18.74 -8.45 9.75
N SER A 386 19.15 -7.22 10.11
CA SER A 386 20.51 -6.69 9.94
C SER A 386 21.58 -7.41 10.78
N ALA A 387 21.18 -8.10 11.85
CA ALA A 387 22.08 -8.92 12.67
C ALA A 387 22.40 -10.27 12.02
N ILE A 388 21.56 -10.72 11.08
CA ILE A 388 21.64 -12.06 10.51
C ILE A 388 22.39 -12.01 9.19
N VAL A 389 23.49 -12.75 9.12
CA VAL A 389 24.31 -12.86 7.91
C VAL A 389 24.13 -14.24 7.31
N GLU A 390 23.94 -14.28 6.00
CA GLU A 390 23.86 -15.54 5.24
C GLU A 390 25.21 -15.83 4.58
N GLU A 391 25.63 -17.06 4.68
CA GLU A 391 26.85 -17.55 4.06
C GLU A 391 26.64 -18.98 3.56
N MET A 392 26.72 -19.18 2.26
CA MET A 392 26.54 -20.49 1.61
C MET A 392 25.27 -21.23 2.07
N GLY A 393 24.15 -20.49 2.25
CA GLY A 393 22.87 -21.05 2.71
C GLY A 393 22.79 -21.29 4.22
N ILE A 394 23.83 -20.98 4.99
CA ILE A 394 23.87 -21.05 6.45
C ILE A 394 23.68 -19.66 7.03
N TYR A 395 22.84 -19.54 8.05
CA TYR A 395 22.61 -18.28 8.75
C TYR A 395 23.43 -18.20 10.02
N CYS A 396 24.13 -17.08 10.21
CA CYS A 396 24.92 -16.84 11.41
C CYS A 396 24.71 -15.43 11.96
N VAL A 397 25.12 -15.27 13.22
CA VAL A 397 25.21 -13.99 13.93
C VAL A 397 26.56 -13.87 14.55
N PHE A 398 26.97 -12.67 14.95
CA PHE A 398 28.20 -12.41 15.65
C PHE A 398 27.90 -12.02 17.09
N VAL A 399 28.28 -12.88 18.01
CA VAL A 399 28.13 -12.69 19.47
C VAL A 399 29.37 -11.99 20.00
N GLN A 400 29.17 -10.89 20.70
CA GLN A 400 30.26 -10.14 21.32
C GLN A 400 30.77 -10.89 22.56
N THR A 401 32.02 -11.28 22.58
CA THR A 401 32.69 -11.89 23.74
C THR A 401 33.50 -10.86 24.53
N CYS A 402 34.19 -9.95 23.85
CA CYS A 402 34.87 -8.79 24.40
C CYS A 402 34.53 -7.54 23.56
N VAL A 403 35.00 -6.36 23.97
CA VAL A 403 34.69 -5.09 23.31
C VAL A 403 35.01 -5.07 21.82
N ASP A 404 36.06 -5.78 21.41
CA ASP A 404 36.63 -5.88 20.06
C ASP A 404 36.68 -7.31 19.52
N SER A 405 36.10 -8.27 20.25
CA SER A 405 36.16 -9.69 19.91
C SER A 405 34.76 -10.27 19.76
N PHE A 406 34.55 -11.05 18.70
CA PHE A 406 33.27 -11.59 18.29
C PHE A 406 33.40 -13.07 17.93
N GLU A 407 32.40 -13.86 18.31
CA GLU A 407 32.24 -15.26 17.95
C GLU A 407 31.20 -15.40 16.87
N LYS A 408 31.52 -16.04 15.75
CA LYS A 408 30.56 -16.43 14.72
C LYS A 408 29.77 -17.62 15.21
N ARG A 409 28.44 -17.46 15.25
CA ARG A 409 27.54 -18.52 15.72
C ARG A 409 26.46 -18.83 14.72
N ILE A 410 26.37 -20.11 14.35
CA ILE A 410 25.30 -20.60 13.45
C ILE A 410 23.98 -20.57 14.18
N ILE A 411 22.94 -20.10 13.49
CA ILE A 411 21.59 -19.98 14.02
C ILE A 411 20.58 -20.77 13.20
N THR A 412 19.47 -21.14 13.86
CA THR A 412 18.27 -21.62 13.19
C THR A 412 17.21 -20.52 13.25
N LYS A 413 16.80 -20.02 12.08
CA LYS A 413 15.75 -19.01 11.97
C LYS A 413 14.36 -19.61 12.15
N GLY A 414 13.47 -18.86 12.78
CA GLY A 414 12.04 -19.09 12.83
C GLY A 414 11.29 -18.16 11.86
N VAL A 415 10.12 -17.67 12.31
CA VAL A 415 9.30 -16.74 11.55
C VAL A 415 9.90 -15.34 11.56
N THR A 416 9.65 -14.57 10.49
CA THR A 416 10.03 -13.15 10.40
C THR A 416 8.79 -12.29 10.27
N ASP A 417 8.83 -11.10 10.88
CA ASP A 417 7.84 -10.05 10.71
C ASP A 417 8.22 -9.01 9.63
N GLY A 418 9.28 -9.31 8.87
CA GLY A 418 9.84 -8.42 7.85
C GLY A 418 11.01 -7.58 8.35
N SER A 419 10.98 -7.10 9.59
CA SER A 419 12.06 -6.31 10.26
C SER A 419 12.92 -7.16 11.16
N ASN A 420 12.30 -8.03 11.95
CA ASN A 420 12.95 -8.93 12.88
C ASN A 420 12.68 -10.39 12.51
N THR A 421 13.58 -11.26 12.92
CA THR A 421 13.44 -12.72 12.72
C THR A 421 13.59 -13.43 14.06
N GLN A 422 12.70 -14.38 14.33
CA GLN A 422 12.79 -15.28 15.47
C GLN A 422 14.01 -16.17 15.35
N ILE A 423 14.75 -16.34 16.45
CA ILE A 423 15.88 -17.27 16.56
C ILE A 423 15.44 -18.48 17.40
N LEU A 424 15.40 -19.64 16.75
CA LEU A 424 15.01 -20.89 17.38
C LEU A 424 16.18 -21.55 18.13
N LYS A 425 17.40 -21.41 17.59
CA LYS A 425 18.64 -21.99 18.15
C LYS A 425 19.83 -21.11 17.80
N GLY A 426 20.88 -21.18 18.63
CA GLY A 426 22.17 -20.56 18.36
C GLY A 426 22.48 -19.34 19.23
N VAL A 427 21.47 -18.72 19.86
CA VAL A 427 21.64 -17.53 20.73
C VAL A 427 20.80 -17.71 22.00
N LYS A 428 21.30 -17.19 23.12
CA LYS A 428 20.65 -17.22 24.43
C LYS A 428 20.35 -15.80 24.90
N ALA A 429 19.31 -15.64 25.72
CA ALA A 429 19.05 -14.38 26.42
C ALA A 429 20.24 -13.98 27.31
N GLY A 430 20.54 -12.67 27.32
CA GLY A 430 21.67 -12.08 28.02
C GLY A 430 22.98 -12.03 27.18
N GLU A 431 23.04 -12.70 26.03
CA GLU A 431 24.17 -12.56 25.10
C GLU A 431 24.07 -11.23 24.33
N ARG A 432 25.20 -10.71 23.90
CA ARG A 432 25.30 -9.48 23.12
C ARG A 432 25.56 -9.80 21.65
N VAL A 433 24.70 -9.38 20.76
CA VAL A 433 24.78 -9.69 19.33
C VAL A 433 24.90 -8.40 18.50
N VAL A 434 25.74 -8.41 17.49
CA VAL A 434 25.92 -7.31 16.55
C VAL A 434 24.62 -7.14 15.77
N SER A 435 23.91 -6.05 16.01
CA SER A 435 22.64 -5.72 15.33
C SER A 435 22.85 -4.91 14.05
N LYS A 436 23.88 -4.06 14.01
CA LYS A 436 24.30 -3.33 12.82
C LYS A 436 25.79 -3.50 12.58
N GLY A 437 26.18 -3.58 11.32
CA GLY A 437 27.59 -3.80 10.94
C GLY A 437 28.05 -5.26 10.98
N ALA A 438 27.14 -6.23 11.11
CA ALA A 438 27.46 -7.67 11.14
C ALA A 438 28.23 -8.12 9.88
N VAL A 439 27.93 -7.56 8.71
CA VAL A 439 28.67 -7.85 7.47
C VAL A 439 30.12 -7.38 7.56
N ASN A 440 30.40 -6.27 8.24
CA ASN A 440 31.78 -5.79 8.41
C ASN A 440 32.59 -6.69 9.33
N VAL A 441 31.98 -7.25 10.38
CA VAL A 441 32.64 -8.26 11.25
C VAL A 441 32.93 -9.51 10.44
N LYS A 442 32.04 -9.96 9.56
CA LYS A 442 32.28 -11.07 8.63
C LYS A 442 33.47 -10.80 7.71
N LEU A 443 33.59 -9.60 7.15
CA LEU A 443 34.72 -9.23 6.29
C LEU A 443 36.03 -9.21 7.05
N ALA A 444 36.04 -8.79 8.31
CA ALA A 444 37.24 -8.84 9.19
C ALA A 444 37.76 -10.27 9.42
N GLN A 445 36.83 -11.26 9.52
CA GLN A 445 37.20 -12.67 9.60
C GLN A 445 38.02 -13.11 8.38
N GLY A 446 37.61 -12.72 7.17
CA GLY A 446 38.30 -13.06 5.92
C GLY A 446 39.67 -12.41 5.80
N SER A 447 39.87 -11.19 6.33
CA SER A 447 41.14 -10.48 6.28
C SER A 447 42.16 -11.02 7.30
N ALA A 448 41.73 -11.53 8.45
CA ALA A 448 42.59 -12.18 9.43
C ALA A 448 43.12 -13.55 8.96
N ALA A 449 42.38 -14.22 8.07
CA ALA A 449 42.81 -15.48 7.45
C ALA A 449 43.90 -15.30 6.37
N LEU A 450 44.11 -14.07 5.89
CA LEU A 450 45.23 -13.72 5.00
C LEU A 450 46.39 -13.17 5.85
N ASP A 451 47.10 -14.05 6.56
CA ASP A 451 48.28 -13.69 7.33
C ASP A 451 49.36 -13.11 6.38
N PRO A 452 49.81 -11.85 6.59
CA PRO A 452 50.86 -11.26 5.75
C PRO A 452 52.23 -11.95 5.87
N HIS A 453 52.41 -12.91 6.79
CA HIS A 453 53.67 -13.61 7.02
C HIS A 453 53.85 -14.95 6.30
N ALA A 454 52.85 -15.43 5.53
CA ALA A 454 52.97 -16.66 4.74
C ALA A 454 53.86 -16.53 3.48
N GLY A 455 54.55 -15.39 3.26
CA GLY A 455 55.31 -15.09 2.05
C GLY A 455 56.85 -15.03 2.18
N HIS A 456 57.45 -15.33 3.32
CA HIS A 456 58.90 -15.35 3.43
C HIS A 456 59.40 -16.80 3.45
N VAL A 457 59.57 -17.38 2.26
CA VAL A 457 60.44 -18.55 2.04
C VAL A 457 61.81 -18.01 1.72
N HIS A 458 62.75 -18.26 2.60
CA HIS A 458 64.18 -18.06 2.36
C HIS A 458 64.78 -19.24 1.59
#